data_f24cd764308264626e27d715ec4b0551
#
_entry.id   f24cd764308264626e27d715ec4b0551
#
_cell.length_a   1.000
_cell.length_b   1.000
_cell.length_c   1.000
_cell.angle_alpha   90.00
_cell.angle_beta   90.00
_cell.angle_gamma   90.00
#
_symmetry.space_group_name_H-M   'P 1'
#
loop_
_entity.id
_entity.type
_entity.pdbx_description
1 polymer ?
#
loop_
_entity_poly.entity_id
_entity_poly.type
_entity_poly.pdbx_seq_one_letter_code
_entity_poly.pdbx_strand_id
1 'polypeptide(L)'
;MQNDASQNKSRREFVKQSSLIAGGLMAAPFLSSANYFAGSDDVIKVALIGCGGRGTGAAMQALKSKQNVKLVAMADAFQDNLDKCYESLTNEEDAKNADARKRIDVPAERRFTGFDGYLKAIPLADVVILATPPGFRPIHFEEAIKQNKHVFMEKPVATDPAGVQKVLATAAIAKQKKLNVVVGLQRHYQSSYRELYKRKDMIGDITSAQAWWNNDGVWVRPRKAGQTEMEYQMRNWYYFNWLCGDHITEQHIHNIDVINWFKGAYPVKAQGMGGRQVRKGKEHGEIFDHHYVEFTYADGSILNSQCRHIPGTMSKVDELLIGTKGKIFCGAANITDASGKVVYHFDTKGEPNPYQVEHDELFAAIAKGEYKFADAENGAHSTMTSILGRMATYSGQVVNWDKAINSGLDIMPKVFAWDAAPPVLPGADGFYPLATPGVTKY
;
A
#
# COMPACT_ATOMS: atom_id res chain seq x y z
N MET A 1 -52.03 -21.51 2.03
CA MET A 1 -50.97 -21.87 2.95
C MET A 1 -49.88 -22.57 2.15
N GLN A 2 -48.89 -21.85 1.64
CA GLN A 2 -47.72 -22.42 1.04
C GLN A 2 -46.51 -21.83 1.79
N ASN A 3 -45.77 -22.72 2.39
CA ASN A 3 -44.54 -22.41 3.12
C ASN A 3 -43.42 -22.12 2.12
N ASP A 4 -42.88 -20.93 2.19
CA ASP A 4 -41.67 -20.56 1.48
C ASP A 4 -40.46 -20.71 2.44
N ALA A 5 -39.74 -21.81 2.29
CA ALA A 5 -38.52 -22.09 3.04
C ALA A 5 -37.34 -21.55 2.26
N SER A 6 -36.90 -20.33 2.54
CA SER A 6 -35.63 -19.78 2.05
C SER A 6 -34.44 -20.52 2.67
N GLN A 7 -33.78 -21.35 1.87
CA GLN A 7 -32.55 -22.06 2.28
C GLN A 7 -31.36 -21.10 2.44
N ASN A 8 -30.91 -20.92 3.65
CA ASN A 8 -29.63 -20.31 3.97
C ASN A 8 -28.51 -21.24 3.50
N LYS A 9 -27.90 -20.97 2.34
CA LYS A 9 -26.70 -21.68 1.88
C LYS A 9 -25.50 -21.25 2.70
N SER A 10 -24.83 -22.21 3.35
CA SER A 10 -23.68 -21.96 4.22
C SER A 10 -22.45 -21.50 3.40
N ARG A 11 -21.60 -20.66 4.01
CA ARG A 11 -20.30 -20.17 3.47
C ARG A 11 -19.42 -21.29 2.89
N ARG A 12 -19.59 -22.49 3.37
CA ARG A 12 -18.82 -23.68 2.96
C ARG A 12 -19.21 -24.18 1.55
N GLU A 13 -20.45 -23.96 1.13
CA GLU A 13 -20.93 -24.32 -0.22
C GLU A 13 -20.56 -23.27 -1.27
N PHE A 14 -20.49 -21.99 -0.89
CA PHE A 14 -20.02 -20.92 -1.78
C PHE A 14 -18.55 -21.11 -2.16
N VAL A 15 -17.70 -21.47 -1.20
CA VAL A 15 -16.28 -21.78 -1.47
C VAL A 15 -16.13 -23.03 -2.36
N LYS A 16 -17.00 -24.02 -2.23
CA LYS A 16 -16.97 -25.20 -3.12
C LYS A 16 -17.45 -24.94 -4.54
N GLN A 17 -18.41 -24.02 -4.74
CA GLN A 17 -18.88 -23.66 -6.09
C GLN A 17 -17.91 -22.74 -6.83
N SER A 18 -17.17 -21.87 -6.14
CA SER A 18 -16.10 -21.06 -6.76
C SER A 18 -14.92 -21.90 -7.24
N SER A 19 -14.74 -23.10 -6.69
CA SER A 19 -13.67 -24.03 -7.10
C SER A 19 -14.01 -24.86 -8.35
N LEU A 20 -15.27 -24.87 -8.81
CA LEU A 20 -15.73 -25.70 -9.93
C LEU A 20 -15.79 -24.97 -11.28
N ILE A 21 -15.61 -23.66 -11.32
CA ILE A 21 -15.58 -22.88 -12.59
C ILE A 21 -14.15 -22.75 -13.15
N ALA A 22 -13.11 -23.13 -12.39
CA ALA A 22 -11.71 -23.13 -12.84
C ALA A 22 -11.23 -24.46 -13.48
N GLY A 23 -12.12 -25.41 -13.73
CA GLY A 23 -11.81 -26.77 -14.23
C GLY A 23 -11.93 -26.93 -15.72
N GLY A 24 -11.25 -26.15 -16.55
CA GLY A 24 -11.32 -26.30 -18.00
C GLY A 24 -10.18 -25.71 -18.81
N LEU A 25 -8.94 -25.72 -18.28
CA LEU A 25 -7.76 -25.42 -19.10
C LEU A 25 -6.68 -26.47 -18.84
N MET A 26 -6.27 -27.11 -19.92
CA MET A 26 -5.31 -28.20 -20.01
C MET A 26 -4.12 -28.05 -19.06
N ALA A 27 -3.82 -29.09 -18.29
CA ALA A 27 -2.58 -29.28 -17.56
C ALA A 27 -1.40 -29.42 -18.53
N ALA A 28 -0.80 -28.31 -18.93
CA ALA A 28 0.59 -28.30 -19.32
C ALA A 28 1.43 -28.34 -18.03
N PRO A 29 2.51 -29.15 -17.95
CA PRO A 29 3.39 -29.09 -16.79
C PRO A 29 4.05 -27.72 -16.77
N PHE A 30 3.57 -26.83 -15.87
CA PHE A 30 4.27 -25.62 -15.55
C PHE A 30 5.56 -26.02 -14.84
N LEU A 31 6.64 -26.15 -15.61
CA LEU A 31 7.99 -26.09 -15.07
C LEU A 31 8.09 -24.75 -14.36
N SER A 32 8.05 -24.80 -13.04
CA SER A 32 8.31 -23.64 -12.17
C SER A 32 9.77 -23.25 -12.39
N SER A 33 10.01 -22.34 -13.31
CA SER A 33 11.28 -21.60 -13.37
C SER A 33 11.27 -20.53 -12.28
N ALA A 34 11.09 -20.92 -11.02
CA ALA A 34 11.59 -20.14 -9.93
C ALA A 34 13.10 -20.11 -10.13
N ASN A 35 13.69 -18.94 -10.37
CA ASN A 35 15.13 -18.78 -10.40
C ASN A 35 15.67 -19.28 -9.06
N TYR A 36 16.17 -20.50 -9.01
CA TYR A 36 16.86 -21.04 -7.86
C TYR A 36 18.22 -20.36 -7.80
N PHE A 37 18.40 -19.48 -6.85
CA PHE A 37 19.74 -18.99 -6.46
C PHE A 37 20.43 -20.12 -5.71
N ALA A 38 21.23 -20.91 -6.42
CA ALA A 38 21.82 -22.15 -5.91
C ALA A 38 23.10 -21.91 -5.04
N GLY A 39 23.54 -20.65 -4.88
CA GLY A 39 24.71 -20.30 -4.09
C GLY A 39 24.61 -18.90 -3.48
N SER A 40 25.32 -18.68 -2.36
CA SER A 40 25.40 -17.37 -1.67
C SER A 40 26.01 -16.25 -2.52
N ASP A 41 26.63 -16.59 -3.66
CA ASP A 41 27.36 -15.66 -4.53
C ASP A 41 26.54 -15.24 -5.77
N ASP A 42 25.38 -15.83 -6.01
CA ASP A 42 24.55 -15.48 -7.14
C ASP A 42 23.99 -14.05 -6.99
N VAL A 43 24.11 -13.26 -8.05
CA VAL A 43 23.65 -11.87 -8.08
C VAL A 43 22.13 -11.82 -8.21
N ILE A 44 21.46 -11.21 -7.23
CA ILE A 44 20.03 -10.88 -7.32
C ILE A 44 19.88 -9.53 -8.02
N LYS A 45 19.34 -9.53 -9.23
CA LYS A 45 19.13 -8.34 -10.05
C LYS A 45 17.84 -7.64 -9.66
N VAL A 46 17.90 -6.32 -9.44
CA VAL A 46 16.77 -5.50 -9.02
C VAL A 46 16.45 -4.45 -10.08
N ALA A 47 15.18 -4.26 -10.40
CA ALA A 47 14.67 -3.10 -11.15
C ALA A 47 13.87 -2.18 -10.23
N LEU A 48 14.10 -0.87 -10.32
CA LEU A 48 13.33 0.16 -9.63
C LEU A 48 12.31 0.78 -10.58
N ILE A 49 11.02 0.72 -10.22
CA ILE A 49 9.91 1.36 -10.93
C ILE A 49 9.32 2.44 -10.03
N GLY A 50 9.53 3.71 -10.42
CA GLY A 50 9.19 4.88 -9.61
C GLY A 50 10.41 5.43 -8.86
N CYS A 51 11.02 6.48 -9.43
CA CYS A 51 12.27 7.09 -9.01
C CYS A 51 12.05 8.34 -8.14
N GLY A 52 10.94 8.41 -7.39
CA GLY A 52 10.70 9.43 -6.38
C GLY A 52 11.51 9.18 -5.10
N GLY A 53 11.35 10.04 -4.08
CA GLY A 53 12.12 9.93 -2.83
C GLY A 53 11.95 8.57 -2.13
N ARG A 54 10.73 7.99 -2.13
CA ARG A 54 10.52 6.67 -1.53
C ARG A 54 11.20 5.56 -2.35
N GLY A 55 11.11 5.62 -3.70
CA GLY A 55 11.79 4.66 -4.58
C GLY A 55 13.30 4.69 -4.41
N THR A 56 13.90 5.89 -4.36
CA THR A 56 15.33 6.08 -4.07
C THR A 56 15.72 5.42 -2.73
N GLY A 57 14.92 5.66 -1.69
CA GLY A 57 15.12 5.04 -0.37
C GLY A 57 15.02 3.51 -0.41
N ALA A 58 14.01 2.96 -1.08
CA ALA A 58 13.81 1.52 -1.20
C ALA A 58 14.94 0.83 -1.98
N ALA A 59 15.40 1.43 -3.08
CA ALA A 59 16.55 0.94 -3.81
C ALA A 59 17.82 0.91 -2.93
N MET A 60 18.06 1.97 -2.16
CA MET A 60 19.19 2.03 -1.24
C MET A 60 19.10 0.95 -0.13
N GLN A 61 17.90 0.71 0.41
CA GLN A 61 17.66 -0.34 1.41
C GLN A 61 17.90 -1.74 0.83
N ALA A 62 17.48 -2.00 -0.40
CA ALA A 62 17.77 -3.23 -1.12
C ALA A 62 19.28 -3.43 -1.31
N LEU A 63 19.99 -2.37 -1.76
CA LEU A 63 21.43 -2.39 -1.97
C LEU A 63 22.24 -2.54 -0.67
N LYS A 64 21.70 -2.16 0.49
CA LYS A 64 22.32 -2.34 1.82
C LYS A 64 22.05 -3.72 2.42
N SER A 65 21.18 -4.54 1.82
CA SER A 65 20.97 -5.90 2.31
C SER A 65 22.27 -6.71 2.27
N LYS A 66 22.36 -7.74 3.12
CA LYS A 66 23.56 -8.57 3.23
C LYS A 66 23.81 -9.47 2.01
N GLN A 67 22.80 -9.68 1.19
CA GLN A 67 22.84 -10.52 0.00
C GLN A 67 23.52 -9.79 -1.17
N ASN A 68 23.94 -10.56 -2.18
CA ASN A 68 24.57 -10.02 -3.38
C ASN A 68 23.51 -9.40 -4.31
N VAL A 69 22.99 -8.22 -3.93
CA VAL A 69 21.96 -7.49 -4.67
C VAL A 69 22.61 -6.47 -5.59
N LYS A 70 22.11 -6.34 -6.83
CA LYS A 70 22.56 -5.34 -7.80
C LYS A 70 21.37 -4.63 -8.44
N LEU A 71 21.36 -3.30 -8.41
CA LEU A 71 20.38 -2.49 -9.17
C LEU A 71 20.82 -2.47 -10.63
N VAL A 72 19.96 -2.97 -11.53
CA VAL A 72 20.31 -3.16 -12.95
C VAL A 72 19.45 -2.36 -13.93
N ALA A 73 18.28 -1.87 -13.51
CA ALA A 73 17.38 -1.08 -14.34
C ALA A 73 16.57 -0.10 -13.50
N MET A 74 16.19 1.03 -14.09
CA MET A 74 15.35 2.06 -13.47
C MET A 74 14.29 2.54 -14.47
N ALA A 75 13.09 2.84 -13.98
CA ALA A 75 12.03 3.45 -14.78
C ALA A 75 11.22 4.48 -13.96
N ASP A 76 10.90 5.60 -14.59
CA ASP A 76 9.98 6.62 -14.05
C ASP A 76 9.22 7.27 -15.22
N ALA A 77 8.05 7.82 -14.94
CA ALA A 77 7.31 8.58 -15.95
C ALA A 77 8.05 9.85 -16.38
N PHE A 78 8.88 10.42 -15.49
CA PHE A 78 9.58 11.68 -15.69
C PHE A 78 11.11 11.51 -15.70
N GLN A 79 11.75 12.05 -16.74
CA GLN A 79 13.20 12.00 -16.89
C GLN A 79 13.93 12.65 -15.70
N ASP A 80 13.48 13.81 -15.25
CA ASP A 80 14.12 14.55 -14.15
C ASP A 80 14.03 13.81 -12.79
N ASN A 81 12.98 13.02 -12.55
CA ASN A 81 12.91 12.14 -11.37
C ASN A 81 13.92 11.01 -11.47
N LEU A 82 14.01 10.38 -12.63
CA LEU A 82 14.94 9.29 -12.90
C LEU A 82 16.39 9.78 -12.73
N ASP A 83 16.74 10.93 -13.32
CA ASP A 83 18.09 11.51 -13.23
C ASP A 83 18.46 11.86 -11.80
N LYS A 84 17.59 12.56 -11.06
CA LYS A 84 17.80 12.90 -9.64
C LYS A 84 17.96 11.66 -8.76
N CYS A 85 17.16 10.61 -9.02
CA CYS A 85 17.29 9.35 -8.30
C CYS A 85 18.64 8.70 -8.56
N TYR A 86 19.06 8.61 -9.83
CA TYR A 86 20.34 8.04 -10.21
C TYR A 86 21.51 8.83 -9.61
N GLU A 87 21.52 10.15 -9.71
CA GLU A 87 22.50 11.04 -9.09
C GLU A 87 22.57 10.83 -7.57
N SER A 88 21.40 10.78 -6.90
CA SER A 88 21.34 10.55 -5.45
C SER A 88 21.90 9.19 -5.05
N LEU A 89 21.61 8.12 -5.82
CA LEU A 89 22.10 6.79 -5.55
C LEU A 89 23.61 6.65 -5.80
N THR A 90 24.16 7.39 -6.77
CA THR A 90 25.59 7.34 -7.17
C THR A 90 26.43 8.43 -6.55
N ASN A 91 25.88 9.29 -5.68
CA ASN A 91 26.63 10.39 -5.05
C ASN A 91 27.83 9.89 -4.25
N GLU A 92 29.03 10.24 -4.69
CA GLU A 92 30.30 9.81 -4.11
C GLU A 92 30.60 10.47 -2.75
N GLU A 93 29.99 11.62 -2.48
CA GLU A 93 30.15 12.33 -1.21
C GLU A 93 29.47 11.61 -0.03
N ASP A 94 28.49 10.73 -0.30
CA ASP A 94 27.82 9.94 0.72
C ASP A 94 28.65 8.71 1.11
N ALA A 95 29.68 8.92 1.95
CA ALA A 95 30.56 7.86 2.42
C ALA A 95 29.85 6.69 3.11
N LYS A 96 28.67 6.94 3.74
CA LYS A 96 27.87 5.91 4.44
C LYS A 96 27.30 4.86 3.49
N ASN A 97 27.17 5.18 2.21
CA ASN A 97 26.58 4.31 1.19
C ASN A 97 27.62 3.81 0.16
N ALA A 98 28.93 3.96 0.43
CA ALA A 98 30.00 3.60 -0.51
C ALA A 98 29.90 2.15 -1.01
N ASP A 99 29.63 1.18 -0.14
CA ASP A 99 29.52 -0.22 -0.55
C ASP A 99 28.22 -0.52 -1.30
N ALA A 100 27.12 0.12 -0.96
CA ALA A 100 25.87 0.01 -1.71
C ALA A 100 26.02 0.58 -3.15
N ARG A 101 26.75 1.68 -3.33
CA ARG A 101 27.04 2.26 -4.66
C ARG A 101 27.75 1.32 -5.62
N LYS A 102 28.67 0.49 -5.13
CA LYS A 102 29.37 -0.52 -5.94
C LYS A 102 28.45 -1.55 -6.56
N ARG A 103 27.21 -1.64 -6.05
CA ARG A 103 26.17 -2.57 -6.50
C ARG A 103 25.20 -1.93 -7.50
N ILE A 104 25.48 -0.72 -8.01
CA ILE A 104 24.68 -0.04 -9.02
C ILE A 104 25.29 -0.28 -10.39
N ASP A 105 24.53 -0.93 -11.27
CA ASP A 105 24.90 -1.25 -12.64
C ASP A 105 23.73 -0.87 -13.58
N VAL A 106 23.49 0.44 -13.72
CA VAL A 106 22.38 1.01 -14.51
C VAL A 106 22.94 1.96 -15.56
N PRO A 107 23.47 1.46 -16.67
CA PRO A 107 23.90 2.29 -17.77
C PRO A 107 22.69 3.01 -18.43
N ALA A 108 22.96 4.00 -19.29
CA ALA A 108 21.92 4.86 -19.85
C ALA A 108 20.79 4.10 -20.58
N GLU A 109 21.14 3.03 -21.31
CA GLU A 109 20.21 2.20 -22.06
C GLU A 109 19.29 1.32 -21.18
N ARG A 110 19.52 1.29 -19.86
CA ARG A 110 18.66 0.61 -18.87
C ARG A 110 17.95 1.60 -17.94
N ARG A 111 17.84 2.87 -18.35
CA ARG A 111 17.10 3.95 -17.70
C ARG A 111 15.93 4.33 -18.61
N PHE A 112 14.71 3.98 -18.21
CA PHE A 112 13.54 4.09 -19.07
C PHE A 112 12.59 5.17 -18.56
N THR A 113 12.14 6.06 -19.45
CA THR A 113 11.13 7.07 -19.15
C THR A 113 9.82 6.80 -19.85
N GLY A 114 8.75 7.41 -19.34
CA GLY A 114 7.39 7.29 -19.87
C GLY A 114 6.53 6.28 -19.10
N PHE A 115 5.26 6.26 -19.47
CA PHE A 115 4.27 5.37 -18.81
C PHE A 115 4.55 3.88 -19.05
N ASP A 116 5.26 3.54 -20.13
CA ASP A 116 5.61 2.17 -20.55
C ASP A 116 7.01 1.74 -20.07
N GLY A 117 7.77 2.61 -19.42
CA GLY A 117 9.14 2.33 -18.98
C GLY A 117 9.26 1.06 -18.12
N TYR A 118 8.26 0.75 -17.31
CA TYR A 118 8.22 -0.47 -16.49
C TYR A 118 8.24 -1.75 -17.32
N LEU A 119 7.61 -1.77 -18.52
CA LEU A 119 7.60 -2.93 -19.41
C LEU A 119 9.00 -3.27 -19.92
N LYS A 120 9.90 -2.28 -20.01
CA LYS A 120 11.28 -2.44 -20.45
C LYS A 120 12.23 -2.80 -19.31
N ALA A 121 11.93 -2.31 -18.09
CA ALA A 121 12.78 -2.52 -16.92
C ALA A 121 12.54 -3.88 -16.23
N ILE A 122 11.28 -4.31 -16.08
CA ILE A 122 10.89 -5.54 -15.38
C ILE A 122 11.60 -6.80 -15.95
N PRO A 123 11.69 -7.00 -17.26
CA PRO A 123 12.35 -8.20 -17.83
C PRO A 123 13.80 -8.39 -17.38
N LEU A 124 14.52 -7.29 -17.07
CA LEU A 124 15.95 -7.28 -16.79
C LEU A 124 16.31 -7.73 -15.37
N ALA A 125 15.32 -7.91 -14.50
CA ALA A 125 15.53 -8.14 -13.07
C ALA A 125 14.93 -9.47 -12.59
N ASP A 126 15.31 -9.90 -11.40
CA ASP A 126 14.75 -11.03 -10.65
C ASP A 126 13.74 -10.53 -9.62
N VAL A 127 13.98 -9.34 -9.08
CA VAL A 127 13.13 -8.65 -8.09
C VAL A 127 12.78 -7.27 -8.61
N VAL A 128 11.53 -6.87 -8.45
CA VAL A 128 11.05 -5.55 -8.86
C VAL A 128 10.64 -4.75 -7.62
N ILE A 129 11.16 -3.53 -7.49
CA ILE A 129 10.71 -2.54 -6.51
C ILE A 129 9.70 -1.62 -7.17
N LEU A 130 8.45 -1.63 -6.71
CA LEU A 130 7.35 -0.81 -7.22
C LEU A 130 7.07 0.34 -6.26
N ALA A 131 7.49 1.56 -6.62
CA ALA A 131 7.39 2.77 -5.80
C ALA A 131 6.73 3.96 -6.53
N THR A 132 5.99 3.69 -7.60
CA THR A 132 5.16 4.67 -8.31
C THR A 132 3.97 5.13 -7.44
N PRO A 133 3.23 6.19 -7.81
CA PRO A 133 1.96 6.51 -7.15
C PRO A 133 1.02 5.28 -7.10
N PRO A 134 0.22 5.14 -6.03
CA PRO A 134 -0.59 3.94 -5.76
C PRO A 134 -1.49 3.45 -6.90
N GLY A 135 -2.06 4.37 -7.69
CA GLY A 135 -2.93 4.00 -8.82
C GLY A 135 -2.26 3.09 -9.85
N PHE A 136 -0.95 3.19 -10.03
CA PHE A 136 -0.21 2.34 -10.98
C PHE A 136 0.16 0.96 -10.41
N ARG A 137 0.03 0.75 -9.11
CA ARG A 137 0.49 -0.49 -8.46
C ARG A 137 -0.16 -1.75 -9.04
N PRO A 138 -1.50 -1.78 -9.29
CA PRO A 138 -2.15 -2.98 -9.79
C PRO A 138 -1.60 -3.44 -11.15
N ILE A 139 -1.34 -2.53 -12.08
CA ILE A 139 -0.83 -2.87 -13.42
C ILE A 139 0.65 -3.26 -13.41
N HIS A 140 1.47 -2.58 -12.59
CA HIS A 140 2.89 -2.92 -12.47
C HIS A 140 3.09 -4.24 -11.74
N PHE A 141 2.30 -4.53 -10.71
CA PHE A 141 2.33 -5.79 -9.99
C PHE A 141 1.90 -6.96 -10.87
N GLU A 142 0.81 -6.80 -11.63
CA GLU A 142 0.35 -7.81 -12.59
C GLU A 142 1.45 -8.17 -13.60
N GLU A 143 2.12 -7.17 -14.19
CA GLU A 143 3.19 -7.41 -15.15
C GLU A 143 4.41 -8.10 -14.50
N ALA A 144 4.80 -7.69 -13.28
CA ALA A 144 5.90 -8.34 -12.56
C ALA A 144 5.62 -9.83 -12.30
N ILE A 145 4.40 -10.16 -11.85
CA ILE A 145 4.00 -11.56 -11.58
C ILE A 145 3.84 -12.37 -12.87
N LYS A 146 3.34 -11.76 -13.94
CA LYS A 146 3.28 -12.38 -15.28
C LYS A 146 4.69 -12.83 -15.72
N GLN A 147 5.69 -12.00 -15.48
CA GLN A 147 7.10 -12.26 -15.82
C GLN A 147 7.87 -13.04 -14.74
N ASN A 148 7.19 -13.64 -13.75
CA ASN A 148 7.78 -14.47 -12.69
C ASN A 148 8.81 -13.74 -11.83
N LYS A 149 8.58 -12.45 -11.49
CA LYS A 149 9.47 -11.68 -10.64
C LYS A 149 9.00 -11.69 -9.19
N HIS A 150 9.94 -11.77 -8.25
CA HIS A 150 9.68 -11.40 -6.88
C HIS A 150 9.41 -9.89 -6.77
N VAL A 151 8.65 -9.46 -5.77
CA VAL A 151 8.20 -8.07 -5.71
C VAL A 151 8.35 -7.51 -4.30
N PHE A 152 8.95 -6.33 -4.21
CA PHE A 152 8.69 -5.37 -3.15
C PHE A 152 7.80 -4.28 -3.72
N MET A 153 6.66 -4.00 -3.12
CA MET A 153 5.80 -2.91 -3.56
C MET A 153 5.39 -2.01 -2.41
N GLU A 154 5.43 -0.70 -2.66
CA GLU A 154 4.98 0.29 -1.71
C GLU A 154 3.46 0.23 -1.49
N LYS A 155 3.06 0.58 -0.27
CA LYS A 155 1.66 0.84 0.10
C LYS A 155 1.21 2.23 -0.42
N PRO A 156 -0.08 2.48 -0.58
CA PRO A 156 -1.18 1.52 -0.80
C PRO A 156 -0.99 0.76 -2.11
N VAL A 157 -1.67 -0.37 -2.24
CA VAL A 157 -1.49 -1.21 -3.42
C VAL A 157 -2.53 -0.95 -4.53
N ALA A 158 -3.47 -0.03 -4.30
CA ALA A 158 -4.47 0.45 -5.23
C ALA A 158 -5.10 1.75 -4.72
N THR A 159 -5.97 2.38 -5.53
CA THR A 159 -6.72 3.59 -5.17
C THR A 159 -8.23 3.41 -5.24
N ASP A 160 -8.69 2.27 -5.76
CA ASP A 160 -10.10 1.94 -5.97
C ASP A 160 -10.40 0.44 -5.83
N PRO A 161 -11.66 0.05 -5.73
CA PRO A 161 -12.06 -1.35 -5.64
C PRO A 161 -11.62 -2.22 -6.82
N ALA A 162 -11.67 -1.72 -8.05
CA ALA A 162 -11.23 -2.47 -9.24
C ALA A 162 -9.74 -2.80 -9.18
N GLY A 163 -8.92 -1.83 -8.78
CA GLY A 163 -7.49 -2.03 -8.55
C GLY A 163 -7.20 -3.02 -7.42
N VAL A 164 -7.95 -2.95 -6.30
CA VAL A 164 -7.84 -3.93 -5.20
C VAL A 164 -8.16 -5.34 -5.68
N GLN A 165 -9.24 -5.53 -6.44
CA GLN A 165 -9.62 -6.82 -7.02
C GLN A 165 -8.50 -7.37 -7.94
N LYS A 166 -7.91 -6.51 -8.77
CA LYS A 166 -6.77 -6.87 -9.63
C LYS A 166 -5.57 -7.33 -8.81
N VAL A 167 -5.24 -6.63 -7.72
CA VAL A 167 -4.13 -7.03 -6.82
C VAL A 167 -4.42 -8.37 -6.15
N LEU A 168 -5.65 -8.62 -5.67
CA LEU A 168 -6.05 -9.90 -5.07
C LEU A 168 -5.93 -11.06 -6.06
N ALA A 169 -6.41 -10.88 -7.29
CA ALA A 169 -6.26 -11.88 -8.35
C ALA A 169 -4.79 -12.19 -8.67
N THR A 170 -3.97 -11.13 -8.78
CA THR A 170 -2.53 -11.25 -9.03
C THR A 170 -1.79 -11.90 -7.86
N ALA A 171 -2.18 -11.61 -6.61
CA ALA A 171 -1.63 -12.22 -5.40
C ALA A 171 -1.85 -13.74 -5.37
N ALA A 172 -3.04 -14.20 -5.79
CA ALA A 172 -3.33 -15.63 -5.92
C ALA A 172 -2.38 -16.32 -6.92
N ILE A 173 -2.10 -15.68 -8.06
CA ILE A 173 -1.13 -16.18 -9.05
C ILE A 173 0.29 -16.18 -8.49
N ALA A 174 0.71 -15.10 -7.79
CA ALA A 174 2.02 -15.03 -7.15
C ALA A 174 2.23 -16.17 -6.14
N LYS A 175 1.20 -16.47 -5.35
CA LYS A 175 1.20 -17.59 -4.38
C LYS A 175 1.36 -18.94 -5.07
N GLN A 176 0.63 -19.18 -6.17
CA GLN A 176 0.76 -20.41 -6.97
C GLN A 176 2.18 -20.57 -7.53
N LYS A 177 2.78 -19.48 -8.00
CA LYS A 177 4.15 -19.44 -8.52
C LYS A 177 5.24 -19.43 -7.45
N LYS A 178 4.87 -19.37 -6.15
CA LYS A 178 5.79 -19.23 -5.00
C LYS A 178 6.72 -18.01 -5.13
N LEU A 179 6.21 -16.91 -5.64
CA LEU A 179 6.93 -15.65 -5.73
C LEU A 179 6.80 -14.88 -4.42
N ASN A 180 7.91 -14.48 -3.81
CA ASN A 180 7.90 -13.64 -2.63
C ASN A 180 7.38 -12.25 -2.99
N VAL A 181 6.39 -11.78 -2.25
CA VAL A 181 5.82 -10.44 -2.37
C VAL A 181 5.78 -9.80 -1.00
N VAL A 182 6.51 -8.70 -0.83
CA VAL A 182 6.50 -7.85 0.36
C VAL A 182 5.79 -6.54 0.02
N VAL A 183 4.91 -6.09 0.91
CA VAL A 183 4.26 -4.78 0.84
C VAL A 183 4.87 -3.87 1.89
N GLY A 184 5.20 -2.61 1.54
CA GLY A 184 5.82 -1.60 2.38
C GLY A 184 4.97 -1.15 3.58
N LEU A 185 4.35 -2.09 4.29
CA LEU A 185 3.67 -1.92 5.57
C LEU A 185 4.68 -2.19 6.69
N GLN A 186 5.66 -1.32 6.82
CA GLN A 186 6.88 -1.51 7.62
C GLN A 186 6.62 -1.85 9.09
N ARG A 187 5.43 -1.55 9.65
CA ARG A 187 5.10 -1.91 11.05
C ARG A 187 5.05 -3.41 11.28
N HIS A 188 4.76 -4.22 10.24
CA HIS A 188 4.90 -5.67 10.29
C HIS A 188 6.36 -6.14 10.47
N TYR A 189 7.33 -5.26 10.21
CA TYR A 189 8.77 -5.52 10.32
C TYR A 189 9.42 -4.78 11.49
N GLN A 190 8.64 -3.99 12.24
CA GLN A 190 9.10 -3.25 13.41
C GLN A 190 9.06 -4.15 14.65
N SER A 191 10.19 -4.25 15.36
CA SER A 191 10.36 -5.21 16.47
C SER A 191 9.36 -4.95 17.60
N SER A 192 9.14 -3.68 17.97
CA SER A 192 8.17 -3.30 19.01
C SER A 192 6.75 -3.74 18.67
N TYR A 193 6.29 -3.54 17.42
CA TYR A 193 4.97 -3.99 16.97
C TYR A 193 4.86 -5.52 16.94
N ARG A 194 5.90 -6.21 16.46
CA ARG A 194 5.94 -7.69 16.46
C ARG A 194 5.88 -8.25 17.87
N GLU A 195 6.56 -7.63 18.84
CA GLU A 195 6.54 -8.08 20.24
C GLU A 195 5.19 -7.82 20.93
N LEU A 196 4.54 -6.67 20.63
CA LEU A 196 3.18 -6.42 21.08
C LEU A 196 2.18 -7.40 20.46
N TYR A 197 2.29 -7.69 19.16
CA TYR A 197 1.44 -8.63 18.46
C TYR A 197 1.53 -10.05 19.05
N LYS A 198 2.73 -10.54 19.35
CA LYS A 198 2.93 -11.84 20.00
C LYS A 198 2.22 -11.94 21.35
N ARG A 199 1.93 -10.84 22.00
CA ARG A 199 1.32 -10.75 23.34
C ARG A 199 -0.09 -10.17 23.32
N LYS A 200 -0.68 -10.01 22.16
CA LYS A 200 -2.00 -9.36 22.03
C LYS A 200 -3.09 -10.02 22.86
N ASP A 201 -2.98 -11.33 23.13
CA ASP A 201 -3.95 -12.07 23.92
C ASP A 201 -3.94 -11.69 25.42
N MET A 202 -2.90 -10.96 25.89
CA MET A 202 -2.87 -10.43 27.27
C MET A 202 -4.00 -9.45 27.54
N ILE A 203 -4.51 -8.74 26.50
CA ILE A 203 -5.65 -7.82 26.65
C ILE A 203 -7.01 -8.48 26.49
N GLY A 204 -7.07 -9.79 26.22
CA GLY A 204 -8.30 -10.52 25.92
C GLY A 204 -8.87 -10.14 24.55
N ASP A 205 -10.20 -10.29 24.37
CA ASP A 205 -10.87 -9.98 23.12
C ASP A 205 -10.85 -8.46 22.87
N ILE A 206 -10.43 -8.05 21.68
CA ILE A 206 -10.39 -6.63 21.27
C ILE A 206 -11.83 -6.18 21.03
N THR A 207 -12.32 -5.27 21.88
CA THR A 207 -13.67 -4.71 21.82
C THR A 207 -13.74 -3.39 21.08
N SER A 208 -12.67 -2.59 21.12
CA SER A 208 -12.56 -1.37 20.33
C SER A 208 -11.09 -1.01 20.06
N ALA A 209 -10.88 -0.14 19.09
CA ALA A 209 -9.57 0.39 18.77
C ALA A 209 -9.66 1.87 18.37
N GLN A 210 -8.54 2.56 18.43
CA GLN A 210 -8.38 3.92 17.95
C GLN A 210 -7.11 4.00 17.09
N ALA A 211 -7.20 4.71 15.98
CA ALA A 211 -6.08 4.93 15.07
C ALA A 211 -6.02 6.42 14.69
N TRP A 212 -4.82 6.99 14.70
CA TRP A 212 -4.59 8.40 14.41
C TRP A 212 -3.49 8.58 13.38
N TRP A 213 -3.75 9.43 12.38
CA TRP A 213 -2.74 10.05 11.54
C TRP A 213 -3.02 11.54 11.41
N ASN A 214 -2.67 12.29 12.47
CA ASN A 214 -2.90 13.71 12.54
C ASN A 214 -1.56 14.44 12.45
N ASN A 215 -1.35 15.22 11.38
CA ASN A 215 -0.15 16.02 11.18
C ASN A 215 -0.43 17.26 10.29
N ASP A 216 0.62 17.99 9.94
CA ASP A 216 0.53 19.24 9.18
C ASP A 216 0.32 19.02 7.67
N GLY A 217 0.45 17.80 7.17
CA GLY A 217 0.27 17.46 5.75
C GLY A 217 1.57 17.28 4.99
N VAL A 218 1.48 17.35 3.67
CA VAL A 218 2.58 17.07 2.74
C VAL A 218 2.78 18.22 1.76
N TRP A 219 3.84 18.13 0.97
CA TRP A 219 4.18 19.06 -0.11
C TRP A 219 3.03 19.30 -1.09
N VAL A 220 3.00 20.48 -1.70
CA VAL A 220 2.17 20.85 -2.84
C VAL A 220 3.09 21.19 -4.00
N ARG A 221 2.74 20.81 -5.21
CA ARG A 221 3.43 21.16 -6.43
C ARG A 221 2.53 22.04 -7.29
N PRO A 222 2.80 23.35 -7.37
CA PRO A 222 2.00 24.26 -8.18
C PRO A 222 2.13 23.94 -9.66
N ARG A 223 1.07 24.23 -10.42
CA ARG A 223 1.06 24.08 -11.88
C ARG A 223 2.10 24.99 -12.51
N LYS A 224 2.83 24.47 -13.49
CA LYS A 224 3.75 25.22 -14.33
C LYS A 224 3.11 25.52 -15.68
N ALA A 225 3.53 26.61 -16.30
CA ALA A 225 3.10 26.97 -17.67
C ALA A 225 3.46 25.84 -18.65
N GLY A 226 2.55 25.54 -19.57
CA GLY A 226 2.75 24.54 -20.62
C GLY A 226 2.48 23.08 -20.20
N GLN A 227 2.23 22.80 -18.93
CA GLN A 227 1.87 21.46 -18.51
C GLN A 227 0.47 21.08 -19.00
N THR A 228 0.37 19.86 -19.56
CA THR A 228 -0.94 19.24 -19.80
C THR A 228 -1.60 18.91 -18.46
N GLU A 229 -2.90 18.60 -18.48
CA GLU A 229 -3.61 18.22 -17.25
C GLU A 229 -3.07 16.91 -16.67
N MET A 230 -2.77 15.93 -17.52
CA MET A 230 -2.15 14.67 -17.11
C MET A 230 -0.79 14.90 -16.44
N GLU A 231 0.07 15.72 -17.04
CA GLU A 231 1.39 16.01 -16.47
C GLU A 231 1.26 16.70 -15.11
N TYR A 232 0.37 17.69 -15.00
CA TYR A 232 0.16 18.40 -13.75
C TYR A 232 -0.31 17.47 -12.63
N GLN A 233 -1.33 16.65 -12.89
CA GLN A 233 -1.85 15.71 -11.90
C GLN A 233 -0.77 14.68 -11.50
N MET A 234 -0.04 14.15 -12.44
CA MET A 234 1.09 13.24 -12.17
C MET A 234 2.20 13.89 -11.32
N ARG A 235 2.53 15.17 -11.56
CA ARG A 235 3.51 15.92 -10.75
C ARG A 235 2.99 16.22 -9.34
N ASN A 236 1.71 16.55 -9.21
CA ASN A 236 1.03 16.86 -7.95
C ASN A 236 0.18 15.68 -7.44
N TRP A 237 0.64 14.46 -7.68
CA TRP A 237 -0.11 13.21 -7.57
C TRP A 237 -0.83 13.00 -6.23
N TYR A 238 -0.31 13.55 -5.16
CA TYR A 238 -0.89 13.39 -3.81
C TYR A 238 -2.31 13.97 -3.68
N TYR A 239 -2.68 14.88 -4.56
CA TYR A 239 -3.95 15.62 -4.50
C TYR A 239 -5.04 15.10 -5.45
N PHE A 240 -4.80 13.93 -6.07
CA PHE A 240 -5.74 13.31 -7.00
C PHE A 240 -6.03 11.86 -6.62
N ASN A 241 -7.33 11.53 -6.46
CA ASN A 241 -7.76 10.23 -5.95
C ASN A 241 -7.28 9.06 -6.79
N TRP A 242 -7.27 9.20 -8.11
CA TRP A 242 -6.81 8.12 -9.00
C TRP A 242 -5.33 7.78 -8.82
N LEU A 243 -4.54 8.70 -8.28
CA LEU A 243 -3.11 8.52 -8.02
C LEU A 243 -2.81 8.11 -6.58
N CYS A 244 -3.44 8.76 -5.58
CA CYS A 244 -3.13 8.56 -4.17
C CYS A 244 -4.22 7.87 -3.36
N GLY A 245 -5.49 7.99 -3.76
CA GLY A 245 -6.63 7.47 -2.99
C GLY A 245 -7.04 8.33 -1.80
N ASP A 246 -6.62 9.60 -1.73
CA ASP A 246 -6.68 10.51 -0.59
C ASP A 246 -5.74 10.10 0.56
N HIS A 247 -5.46 11.02 1.50
CA HIS A 247 -4.51 10.80 2.59
C HIS A 247 -4.95 9.71 3.59
N ILE A 248 -6.24 9.44 3.69
CA ILE A 248 -6.74 8.29 4.46
C ILE A 248 -6.22 6.97 3.89
N THR A 249 -6.08 6.87 2.56
CA THR A 249 -5.54 5.69 1.88
C THR A 249 -4.02 5.76 1.79
N GLU A 250 -3.45 6.90 1.43
CA GLU A 250 -2.02 7.01 1.18
C GLU A 250 -1.17 6.92 2.45
N GLN A 251 -1.58 7.56 3.55
CA GLN A 251 -0.81 7.58 4.78
C GLN A 251 -1.47 6.81 5.93
N HIS A 252 -2.73 7.06 6.19
CA HIS A 252 -3.41 6.50 7.36
C HIS A 252 -3.60 4.98 7.28
N ILE A 253 -3.45 4.39 6.10
CA ILE A 253 -3.43 2.93 5.92
C ILE A 253 -2.47 2.23 6.89
N HIS A 254 -1.35 2.84 7.25
CA HIS A 254 -0.41 2.25 8.21
C HIS A 254 -1.04 1.95 9.57
N ASN A 255 -1.88 2.86 10.07
CA ASN A 255 -2.55 2.69 11.37
C ASN A 255 -3.76 1.76 11.25
N ILE A 256 -4.52 1.88 10.15
CA ILE A 256 -5.67 1.00 9.86
C ILE A 256 -5.20 -0.45 9.74
N ASP A 257 -4.10 -0.68 9.03
CA ASP A 257 -3.49 -1.99 8.83
C ASP A 257 -3.07 -2.64 10.17
N VAL A 258 -2.44 -1.88 11.07
CA VAL A 258 -2.08 -2.38 12.41
C VAL A 258 -3.30 -2.90 13.16
N ILE A 259 -4.41 -2.18 13.13
CA ILE A 259 -5.62 -2.62 13.82
C ILE A 259 -6.19 -3.89 13.16
N ASN A 260 -6.26 -3.94 11.83
CA ASN A 260 -6.70 -5.14 11.10
C ASN A 260 -5.79 -6.34 11.42
N TRP A 261 -4.48 -6.14 11.45
CA TRP A 261 -3.50 -7.17 11.77
C TRP A 261 -3.67 -7.71 13.20
N PHE A 262 -3.72 -6.83 14.20
CA PHE A 262 -3.91 -7.25 15.60
C PHE A 262 -5.26 -7.91 15.82
N LYS A 263 -6.31 -7.41 15.18
CA LYS A 263 -7.66 -7.99 15.21
C LYS A 263 -7.74 -9.33 14.48
N GLY A 264 -6.88 -9.55 13.47
CA GLY A 264 -6.96 -10.71 12.58
C GLY A 264 -8.23 -10.73 11.72
N ALA A 265 -8.81 -9.56 11.43
CA ALA A 265 -10.07 -9.39 10.68
C ALA A 265 -10.10 -8.05 9.96
N TYR A 266 -11.03 -7.93 9.00
CA TYR A 266 -11.33 -6.70 8.29
C TYR A 266 -12.76 -6.25 8.62
N PRO A 267 -13.09 -4.92 8.56
CA PRO A 267 -14.42 -4.44 8.88
C PRO A 267 -15.45 -4.90 7.86
N VAL A 268 -16.69 -5.06 8.30
CA VAL A 268 -17.82 -5.41 7.42
C VAL A 268 -18.57 -4.18 6.89
N LYS A 269 -18.38 -3.03 7.52
CA LYS A 269 -18.93 -1.75 7.10
C LYS A 269 -18.18 -0.58 7.69
N ALA A 270 -18.36 0.61 7.10
CA ALA A 270 -17.88 1.87 7.61
C ALA A 270 -18.93 2.96 7.51
N GLN A 271 -18.87 3.93 8.42
CA GLN A 271 -19.54 5.22 8.33
C GLN A 271 -18.55 6.31 8.74
N GLY A 272 -18.78 7.57 8.33
CA GLY A 272 -17.87 8.61 8.74
C GLY A 272 -18.25 9.99 8.23
N MET A 273 -17.44 10.96 8.64
CA MET A 273 -17.55 12.34 8.20
C MET A 273 -16.16 12.89 7.89
N GLY A 274 -16.10 13.81 6.94
CA GLY A 274 -14.87 14.44 6.51
C GLY A 274 -15.15 15.64 5.64
N GLY A 275 -14.12 16.30 5.18
CA GLY A 275 -14.27 17.47 4.34
C GLY A 275 -12.96 18.22 4.13
N ARG A 276 -13.10 19.44 3.64
CA ARG A 276 -12.05 20.42 3.42
C ARG A 276 -12.25 21.65 4.29
N GLN A 277 -11.28 21.92 5.16
CA GLN A 277 -11.25 23.13 5.98
C GLN A 277 -10.15 24.10 5.53
N VAL A 278 -8.96 23.58 5.23
CA VAL A 278 -7.77 24.39 4.96
C VAL A 278 -7.26 24.27 3.53
N ARG A 279 -7.54 23.18 2.83
CA ARG A 279 -7.12 22.95 1.42
C ARG A 279 -7.99 23.71 0.44
N LYS A 280 -7.91 25.06 0.42
CA LYS A 280 -8.80 25.95 -0.33
C LYS A 280 -8.27 26.34 -1.72
N GLY A 281 -7.00 26.08 -2.02
CA GLY A 281 -6.38 26.43 -3.31
C GLY A 281 -6.65 25.40 -4.41
N LYS A 282 -6.52 25.80 -5.67
CA LYS A 282 -6.68 24.94 -6.86
C LYS A 282 -5.66 23.81 -6.89
N GLU A 283 -4.49 24.04 -6.31
CA GLU A 283 -3.39 23.08 -6.19
C GLU A 283 -3.67 21.91 -5.26
N HIS A 284 -4.75 21.96 -4.49
CA HIS A 284 -5.14 20.89 -3.59
C HIS A 284 -6.04 19.82 -4.24
N GLY A 285 -6.23 19.87 -5.59
CA GLY A 285 -6.97 18.84 -6.34
C GLY A 285 -8.36 18.58 -5.79
N GLU A 286 -8.70 17.31 -5.60
CA GLU A 286 -10.04 16.84 -5.21
C GLU A 286 -10.12 16.16 -3.83
N ILE A 287 -9.01 16.02 -3.09
CA ILE A 287 -8.97 15.27 -1.82
C ILE A 287 -9.42 16.13 -0.61
N PHE A 288 -9.90 15.48 0.43
CA PHE A 288 -10.23 16.09 1.70
C PHE A 288 -8.96 16.43 2.51
N ASP A 289 -9.08 17.21 3.60
CA ASP A 289 -8.00 17.46 4.54
C ASP A 289 -8.22 16.81 5.92
N HIS A 290 -9.41 16.23 6.15
CA HIS A 290 -9.68 15.45 7.35
C HIS A 290 -10.75 14.39 7.13
N HIS A 291 -10.60 13.27 7.85
CA HIS A 291 -11.56 12.16 7.90
C HIS A 291 -11.70 11.66 9.34
N TYR A 292 -12.90 11.38 9.74
CA TYR A 292 -13.24 10.53 10.88
C TYR A 292 -14.09 9.37 10.38
N VAL A 293 -13.70 8.15 10.67
CA VAL A 293 -14.39 6.94 10.24
C VAL A 293 -14.55 5.97 11.40
N GLU A 294 -15.75 5.46 11.55
CA GLU A 294 -16.07 4.33 12.39
C GLU A 294 -16.17 3.07 11.50
N PHE A 295 -15.24 2.15 11.71
CA PHE A 295 -15.25 0.84 11.06
C PHE A 295 -15.83 -0.20 12.01
N THR A 296 -16.85 -0.93 11.59
CA THR A 296 -17.47 -1.99 12.37
C THR A 296 -16.99 -3.36 11.88
N TYR A 297 -16.49 -4.20 12.78
CA TYR A 297 -16.12 -5.58 12.51
C TYR A 297 -17.30 -6.54 12.70
N ALA A 298 -17.17 -7.78 12.21
CA ALA A 298 -18.25 -8.77 12.25
C ALA A 298 -18.70 -9.17 13.68
N ASP A 299 -17.80 -9.05 14.66
CA ASP A 299 -18.09 -9.30 16.07
C ASP A 299 -18.68 -8.09 16.82
N GLY A 300 -18.95 -7.00 16.11
CA GLY A 300 -19.49 -5.77 16.67
C GLY A 300 -18.46 -4.82 17.26
N SER A 301 -17.17 -5.19 17.32
CA SER A 301 -16.11 -4.29 17.75
C SER A 301 -15.91 -3.15 16.75
N ILE A 302 -15.41 -2.01 17.24
CA ILE A 302 -15.32 -0.77 16.48
C ILE A 302 -13.90 -0.23 16.47
N LEU A 303 -13.42 0.15 15.28
CA LEU A 303 -12.26 1.00 15.11
C LEU A 303 -12.73 2.45 14.87
N ASN A 304 -12.37 3.35 15.80
CA ASN A 304 -12.47 4.80 15.62
C ASN A 304 -11.18 5.30 14.97
N SER A 305 -11.29 5.74 13.74
CA SER A 305 -10.18 6.12 12.88
C SER A 305 -10.24 7.60 12.55
N GLN A 306 -9.16 8.32 12.75
CA GLN A 306 -9.11 9.73 12.40
C GLN A 306 -7.78 10.10 11.76
N CYS A 307 -7.85 10.88 10.69
CA CYS A 307 -6.69 11.45 10.04
C CYS A 307 -6.96 12.86 9.56
N ARG A 308 -5.95 13.71 9.65
CA ARG A 308 -6.03 15.09 9.15
C ARG A 308 -4.66 15.64 8.77
N HIS A 309 -4.68 16.51 7.79
CA HIS A 309 -3.56 17.35 7.36
C HIS A 309 -3.93 18.82 7.57
N ILE A 310 -3.90 19.27 8.84
CA ILE A 310 -4.24 20.64 9.23
C ILE A 310 -3.13 21.21 10.08
N PRO A 311 -2.31 22.14 9.54
CA PRO A 311 -1.20 22.76 10.27
C PRO A 311 -1.64 23.45 11.57
N GLY A 312 -0.76 23.42 12.57
CA GLY A 312 -0.99 24.06 13.86
C GLY A 312 -2.00 23.35 14.78
N THR A 313 -2.43 22.13 14.41
CA THR A 313 -3.28 21.30 15.27
C THR A 313 -2.45 20.22 15.98
N MET A 314 -3.05 19.54 16.98
CA MET A 314 -2.38 18.45 17.70
C MET A 314 -1.87 17.38 16.72
N SER A 315 -0.56 17.10 16.75
CA SER A 315 0.04 16.01 15.98
C SER A 315 -0.02 14.70 16.77
N LYS A 316 -0.50 13.63 16.13
CA LYS A 316 -0.50 12.27 16.67
C LYS A 316 -0.54 11.25 15.55
N VAL A 317 0.45 10.34 15.53
CA VAL A 317 0.46 9.16 14.68
C VAL A 317 0.65 7.95 15.59
N ASP A 318 -0.43 7.20 15.85
CA ASP A 318 -0.43 6.16 16.88
C ASP A 318 -1.64 5.22 16.74
N GLU A 319 -1.61 4.09 17.45
CA GLU A 319 -2.71 3.15 17.61
C GLU A 319 -2.91 2.77 19.09
N LEU A 320 -4.17 2.57 19.46
CA LEU A 320 -4.61 2.04 20.74
C LEU A 320 -5.60 0.90 20.51
N LEU A 321 -5.31 -0.28 21.07
CA LEU A 321 -6.25 -1.38 21.13
C LEU A 321 -6.77 -1.54 22.54
N ILE A 322 -8.09 -1.74 22.68
CA ILE A 322 -8.80 -1.88 23.93
C ILE A 322 -9.45 -3.27 23.94
N GLY A 323 -9.04 -4.09 24.88
CA GLY A 323 -9.57 -5.42 25.07
C GLY A 323 -10.31 -5.59 26.39
N THR A 324 -10.88 -6.77 26.59
CA THR A 324 -11.65 -7.13 27.79
C THR A 324 -10.82 -7.19 29.07
N LYS A 325 -9.47 -7.34 28.94
CA LYS A 325 -8.54 -7.52 30.10
C LYS A 325 -7.47 -6.42 30.18
N GLY A 326 -7.40 -5.52 29.19
CA GLY A 326 -6.35 -4.50 29.18
C GLY A 326 -6.28 -3.72 27.87
N LYS A 327 -5.15 -3.03 27.65
CA LYS A 327 -4.94 -2.17 26.50
C LYS A 327 -3.53 -2.32 25.92
N ILE A 328 -3.38 -2.14 24.61
CA ILE A 328 -2.09 -2.03 23.93
C ILE A 328 -1.94 -0.60 23.43
N PHE A 329 -0.86 0.06 23.82
CA PHE A 329 -0.43 1.39 23.35
C PHE A 329 0.74 1.18 22.40
N CYS A 330 0.50 1.21 21.09
CA CYS A 330 1.51 0.84 20.10
C CYS A 330 2.69 1.82 20.09
N GLY A 331 2.43 3.11 20.06
CA GLY A 331 3.50 4.12 20.06
C GLY A 331 4.34 4.13 21.33
N ALA A 332 3.77 3.76 22.48
CA ALA A 332 4.47 3.61 23.74
C ALA A 332 5.09 2.22 23.95
N ALA A 333 4.86 1.29 22.99
CA ALA A 333 5.34 -0.09 23.03
C ALA A 333 5.03 -0.82 24.34
N ASN A 334 3.82 -0.62 24.90
CA ASN A 334 3.44 -1.23 26.18
C ASN A 334 2.03 -1.83 26.18
N ILE A 335 1.81 -2.74 27.14
CA ILE A 335 0.52 -3.37 27.44
C ILE A 335 0.18 -3.08 28.88
N THR A 336 -1.05 -2.64 29.14
CA THR A 336 -1.58 -2.47 30.49
C THR A 336 -2.68 -3.50 30.76
N ASP A 337 -2.88 -3.86 32.02
CA ASP A 337 -4.04 -4.60 32.48
C ASP A 337 -5.28 -3.69 32.62
N ALA A 338 -6.40 -4.25 33.05
CA ALA A 338 -7.66 -3.50 33.25
C ALA A 338 -7.57 -2.40 34.32
N SER A 339 -6.61 -2.51 35.26
CA SER A 339 -6.37 -1.48 36.29
C SER A 339 -5.53 -0.29 35.76
N GLY A 340 -4.96 -0.43 34.56
CA GLY A 340 -4.03 0.53 33.97
C GLY A 340 -2.56 0.33 34.34
N LYS A 341 -2.25 -0.76 35.10
CA LYS A 341 -0.86 -1.11 35.42
C LYS A 341 -0.17 -1.67 34.17
N VAL A 342 1.04 -1.16 33.87
CA VAL A 342 1.88 -1.71 32.79
C VAL A 342 2.32 -3.13 33.17
N VAL A 343 1.93 -4.10 32.35
CA VAL A 343 2.26 -5.53 32.50
C VAL A 343 3.28 -6.02 31.49
N TYR A 344 3.51 -5.24 30.44
CA TYR A 344 4.56 -5.46 29.46
C TYR A 344 5.03 -4.12 28.87
N HIS A 345 6.33 -3.99 28.64
CA HIS A 345 6.95 -2.89 27.91
C HIS A 345 8.10 -3.41 27.07
N PHE A 346 8.19 -2.97 25.82
CA PHE A 346 9.33 -3.24 24.93
C PHE A 346 10.24 -2.00 24.92
N ASP A 347 11.53 -2.20 25.24
CA ASP A 347 12.53 -1.13 25.09
C ASP A 347 12.88 -0.94 23.62
N THR A 348 12.47 0.20 23.06
CA THR A 348 12.69 0.56 21.65
C THR A 348 14.11 1.08 21.37
N LYS A 349 14.96 1.21 22.40
CA LYS A 349 16.34 1.69 22.22
C LYS A 349 17.13 0.73 21.36
N GLY A 350 17.68 1.25 20.25
CA GLY A 350 18.45 0.46 19.30
C GLY A 350 17.63 -0.46 18.40
N GLU A 351 16.29 -0.25 18.35
CA GLU A 351 15.41 -0.97 17.45
C GLU A 351 15.89 -0.78 15.99
N PRO A 352 16.02 -1.87 15.20
CA PRO A 352 16.41 -1.76 13.80
C PRO A 352 15.38 -0.95 13.01
N ASN A 353 15.85 -0.22 11.99
CA ASN A 353 14.97 0.49 11.08
C ASN A 353 14.05 -0.49 10.33
N PRO A 354 12.73 -0.47 10.51
CA PRO A 354 11.83 -1.44 9.92
C PRO A 354 11.81 -1.40 8.39
N TYR A 355 12.08 -0.24 7.78
CA TYR A 355 12.24 -0.13 6.32
C TYR A 355 13.46 -0.89 5.80
N GLN A 356 14.52 -1.04 6.59
CA GLN A 356 15.64 -1.87 6.22
C GLN A 356 15.33 -3.36 6.46
N VAL A 357 14.65 -3.67 7.57
CA VAL A 357 14.31 -5.05 7.95
C VAL A 357 13.44 -5.72 6.89
N GLU A 358 12.44 -5.02 6.33
CA GLU A 358 11.56 -5.58 5.28
C GLU A 358 12.36 -6.00 4.04
N HIS A 359 13.37 -5.22 3.64
CA HIS A 359 14.25 -5.57 2.54
C HIS A 359 15.22 -6.69 2.92
N ASP A 360 15.85 -6.64 4.09
CA ASP A 360 16.79 -7.67 4.56
C ASP A 360 16.12 -9.05 4.60
N GLU A 361 14.88 -9.14 5.11
CA GLU A 361 14.15 -10.39 5.20
C GLU A 361 13.71 -10.89 3.81
N LEU A 362 13.25 -10.00 2.92
CA LEU A 362 12.86 -10.36 1.56
C LEU A 362 14.05 -10.95 0.79
N PHE A 363 15.18 -10.23 0.74
CA PHE A 363 16.35 -10.66 -0.01
C PHE A 363 16.99 -11.91 0.60
N ALA A 364 16.96 -12.08 1.94
CA ALA A 364 17.41 -13.28 2.59
C ALA A 364 16.57 -14.53 2.20
N ALA A 365 15.26 -14.39 2.11
CA ALA A 365 14.37 -15.47 1.66
C ALA A 365 14.65 -15.85 0.19
N ILE A 366 14.77 -14.84 -0.69
CA ILE A 366 15.07 -15.06 -2.11
C ILE A 366 16.42 -15.76 -2.29
N ALA A 367 17.49 -15.29 -1.63
CA ALA A 367 18.82 -15.88 -1.73
C ALA A 367 18.87 -17.36 -1.28
N LYS A 368 17.97 -17.74 -0.36
CA LYS A 368 17.83 -19.13 0.11
C LYS A 368 16.88 -19.97 -0.74
N GLY A 369 16.23 -19.39 -1.74
CA GLY A 369 15.16 -20.07 -2.48
C GLY A 369 13.91 -20.37 -1.65
N GLU A 370 13.69 -19.64 -0.54
CA GLU A 370 12.55 -19.82 0.35
C GLU A 370 11.34 -19.02 -0.14
N TYR A 371 10.15 -19.63 -0.18
CA TYR A 371 8.89 -18.90 -0.30
C TYR A 371 8.38 -18.56 1.09
N LYS A 372 8.49 -17.30 1.48
CA LYS A 372 8.17 -16.82 2.83
C LYS A 372 7.11 -15.72 2.85
N PHE A 373 7.04 -14.86 1.84
CA PHE A 373 6.25 -13.64 1.85
C PHE A 373 5.11 -13.66 0.84
N ALA A 374 3.88 -13.43 1.32
CA ALA A 374 2.65 -13.33 0.54
C ALA A 374 1.82 -12.10 0.97
N ASP A 375 2.48 -10.95 1.21
CA ASP A 375 1.87 -9.78 1.86
C ASP A 375 0.82 -9.07 0.98
N ALA A 376 0.77 -9.38 -0.33
CA ALA A 376 -0.12 -8.69 -1.27
C ALA A 376 -1.60 -8.80 -0.89
N GLU A 377 -2.05 -9.94 -0.36
CA GLU A 377 -3.43 -10.14 0.07
C GLU A 377 -3.78 -9.25 1.26
N ASN A 378 -2.92 -9.22 2.30
CA ASN A 378 -3.09 -8.32 3.43
C ASN A 378 -3.04 -6.84 2.99
N GLY A 379 -2.05 -6.48 2.16
CA GLY A 379 -1.92 -5.13 1.62
C GLY A 379 -3.16 -4.68 0.84
N ALA A 380 -3.77 -5.58 0.05
CA ALA A 380 -4.99 -5.32 -0.70
C ALA A 380 -6.20 -5.10 0.23
N HIS A 381 -6.37 -5.94 1.25
CA HIS A 381 -7.47 -5.80 2.21
C HIS A 381 -7.32 -4.55 3.10
N SER A 382 -6.12 -4.23 3.55
CA SER A 382 -5.87 -2.98 4.31
C SER A 382 -6.05 -1.74 3.44
N THR A 383 -5.66 -1.81 2.16
CA THR A 383 -5.97 -0.77 1.17
C THR A 383 -7.48 -0.62 1.00
N MET A 384 -8.22 -1.74 0.83
CA MET A 384 -9.68 -1.70 0.70
C MET A 384 -10.34 -1.13 1.95
N THR A 385 -9.83 -1.41 3.15
CA THR A 385 -10.35 -0.81 4.39
C THR A 385 -10.26 0.71 4.34
N SER A 386 -9.12 1.27 3.93
CA SER A 386 -8.95 2.72 3.80
C SER A 386 -9.85 3.33 2.71
N ILE A 387 -10.02 2.64 1.57
CA ILE A 387 -10.94 3.03 0.49
C ILE A 387 -12.38 3.02 0.99
N LEU A 388 -12.79 2.00 1.76
CA LEU A 388 -14.12 1.92 2.39
C LEU A 388 -14.39 3.15 3.27
N GLY A 389 -13.38 3.59 4.05
CA GLY A 389 -13.46 4.80 4.86
C GLY A 389 -13.59 6.07 4.02
N ARG A 390 -12.82 6.18 2.91
CA ARG A 390 -12.98 7.29 1.95
C ARG A 390 -14.37 7.32 1.34
N MET A 391 -14.88 6.18 0.87
CA MET A 391 -16.23 6.08 0.31
C MET A 391 -17.28 6.53 1.33
N ALA A 392 -17.15 6.12 2.60
CA ALA A 392 -18.06 6.50 3.66
C ALA A 392 -18.04 8.02 3.92
N THR A 393 -16.87 8.63 4.03
CA THR A 393 -16.74 10.09 4.29
C THR A 393 -17.15 10.93 3.09
N TYR A 394 -16.86 10.50 1.86
CA TYR A 394 -17.21 11.22 0.64
C TYR A 394 -18.69 11.17 0.33
N SER A 395 -19.35 10.05 0.62
CA SER A 395 -20.81 9.90 0.42
C SER A 395 -21.65 10.36 1.62
N GLY A 396 -21.10 10.33 2.83
CA GLY A 396 -21.85 10.52 4.07
C GLY A 396 -22.81 9.36 4.37
N GLN A 397 -22.59 8.18 3.77
CA GLN A 397 -23.45 7.00 3.91
C GLN A 397 -22.75 5.88 4.66
N VAL A 398 -23.54 4.92 5.17
CA VAL A 398 -23.01 3.63 5.60
C VAL A 398 -22.62 2.81 4.37
N VAL A 399 -21.34 2.45 4.27
CA VAL A 399 -20.81 1.65 3.16
C VAL A 399 -20.48 0.25 3.66
N ASN A 400 -21.08 -0.78 3.02
CA ASN A 400 -20.81 -2.17 3.34
C ASN A 400 -19.63 -2.70 2.53
N TRP A 401 -18.76 -3.49 3.16
CA TRP A 401 -17.57 -4.07 2.55
C TRP A 401 -17.86 -4.82 1.24
N ASP A 402 -18.79 -5.81 1.29
CA ASP A 402 -19.07 -6.65 0.13
C ASP A 402 -19.63 -5.84 -1.05
N LYS A 403 -20.41 -4.80 -0.79
CA LYS A 403 -20.90 -3.90 -1.84
C LYS A 403 -19.78 -3.03 -2.39
N ALA A 404 -18.89 -2.53 -1.54
CA ALA A 404 -17.80 -1.65 -1.93
C ALA A 404 -16.76 -2.37 -2.79
N ILE A 405 -16.26 -3.53 -2.33
CA ILE A 405 -15.22 -4.28 -3.05
C ILE A 405 -15.73 -4.83 -4.39
N ASN A 406 -17.04 -5.11 -4.51
CA ASN A 406 -17.67 -5.61 -5.73
C ASN A 406 -18.39 -4.51 -6.53
N SER A 407 -18.17 -3.23 -6.21
CA SER A 407 -18.86 -2.11 -6.89
C SER A 407 -18.44 -1.95 -8.36
N GLY A 408 -17.29 -2.48 -8.76
CA GLY A 408 -16.69 -2.23 -10.08
C GLY A 408 -16.18 -0.81 -10.27
N LEU A 409 -16.16 0.00 -9.20
CA LEU A 409 -15.64 1.37 -9.27
C LEU A 409 -14.18 1.35 -9.70
N ASP A 410 -13.90 1.98 -10.82
CA ASP A 410 -12.60 2.17 -11.45
C ASP A 410 -12.41 3.67 -11.71
N ILE A 411 -11.46 4.28 -11.03
CA ILE A 411 -11.16 5.70 -11.16
C ILE A 411 -9.88 5.96 -11.97
N MET A 412 -9.33 4.93 -12.62
CA MET A 412 -8.12 5.07 -13.43
C MET A 412 -8.42 5.64 -14.81
N PRO A 413 -7.47 6.38 -15.44
CA PRO A 413 -7.63 6.85 -16.82
C PRO A 413 -7.65 5.66 -17.80
N LYS A 414 -8.39 5.81 -18.90
CA LYS A 414 -8.46 4.78 -19.94
C LYS A 414 -7.21 4.73 -20.81
N VAL A 415 -6.48 5.84 -20.89
CA VAL A 415 -5.25 5.99 -21.70
C VAL A 415 -4.19 6.69 -20.88
N PHE A 416 -3.00 6.12 -20.83
CA PHE A 416 -1.81 6.71 -20.20
C PHE A 416 -0.95 7.38 -21.27
N ALA A 417 -1.24 8.64 -21.56
CA ALA A 417 -0.46 9.48 -22.46
C ALA A 417 -0.46 10.93 -21.94
N TRP A 418 0.58 11.67 -22.25
CA TRP A 418 0.75 13.05 -21.72
C TRP A 418 -0.29 14.02 -22.23
N ASP A 419 -0.86 13.78 -23.40
CA ASP A 419 -1.94 14.54 -24.06
C ASP A 419 -3.34 13.96 -23.80
N ALA A 420 -3.44 12.82 -23.11
CA ALA A 420 -4.73 12.25 -22.73
C ALA A 420 -5.35 13.01 -21.55
N ALA A 421 -6.67 13.01 -21.49
CA ALA A 421 -7.40 13.57 -20.35
C ALA A 421 -7.30 12.61 -19.15
N PRO A 422 -6.90 13.10 -17.95
CA PRO A 422 -7.01 12.33 -16.71
C PRO A 422 -8.49 12.16 -16.29
N PRO A 423 -8.80 11.30 -15.29
CA PRO A 423 -10.18 10.99 -14.90
C PRO A 423 -10.99 12.19 -14.39
N VAL A 424 -10.31 13.17 -13.79
CA VAL A 424 -10.93 14.38 -13.27
C VAL A 424 -10.33 15.61 -13.91
N LEU A 425 -11.19 16.53 -14.35
CA LEU A 425 -10.78 17.81 -14.94
C LEU A 425 -11.25 18.97 -14.06
N PRO A 426 -10.53 20.10 -14.04
CA PRO A 426 -10.99 21.29 -13.35
C PRO A 426 -12.17 21.93 -14.08
N GLY A 427 -13.04 22.60 -13.33
CA GLY A 427 -14.08 23.46 -13.87
C GLY A 427 -13.52 24.73 -14.54
N ALA A 428 -14.40 25.55 -15.10
CA ALA A 428 -14.03 26.82 -15.74
C ALA A 428 -13.34 27.81 -14.78
N ASP A 429 -13.59 27.67 -13.47
CA ASP A 429 -12.94 28.43 -12.41
C ASP A 429 -11.55 27.88 -12.03
N GLY A 430 -11.16 26.73 -12.59
CA GLY A 430 -9.90 26.04 -12.35
C GLY A 430 -9.87 25.20 -11.07
N PHE A 431 -11.00 25.02 -10.37
CA PHE A 431 -11.11 24.12 -9.24
C PHE A 431 -11.60 22.74 -9.67
N TYR A 432 -11.13 21.70 -8.97
CA TYR A 432 -11.59 20.32 -9.20
C TYR A 432 -12.88 20.06 -8.43
N PRO A 433 -13.76 19.20 -8.99
CA PRO A 433 -14.97 18.78 -8.29
C PRO A 433 -14.62 18.10 -6.96
N LEU A 434 -15.32 18.47 -5.91
CA LEU A 434 -15.17 17.86 -4.60
C LEU A 434 -16.32 16.89 -4.31
N ALA A 435 -15.99 15.81 -3.62
CA ALA A 435 -17.02 14.96 -3.03
C ALA A 435 -17.89 15.78 -2.07
N THR A 436 -19.21 15.59 -2.15
CA THR A 436 -20.19 16.27 -1.30
C THR A 436 -21.00 15.21 -0.56
N PRO A 437 -20.83 15.09 0.76
CA PRO A 437 -21.61 14.14 1.56
C PRO A 437 -23.12 14.35 1.39
N GLY A 438 -23.85 13.25 1.23
CA GLY A 438 -25.30 13.26 0.91
C GLY A 438 -25.61 13.39 -0.59
N VAL A 439 -24.65 13.76 -1.43
CA VAL A 439 -24.80 13.92 -2.90
C VAL A 439 -23.96 12.92 -3.66
N THR A 440 -22.69 12.80 -3.32
CA THR A 440 -21.74 11.86 -3.95
C THR A 440 -22.18 10.41 -3.74
N LYS A 441 -22.21 9.62 -4.82
CA LYS A 441 -22.60 8.19 -4.81
C LYS A 441 -21.43 7.32 -5.24
N TYR A 442 -21.42 6.10 -4.75
CA TYR A 442 -20.49 5.03 -5.14
C TYR A 442 -21.22 3.77 -5.51
#